data_06b06e860d8f936872815f2be1cc52eb
#
_entry.id   06b06e860d8f936872815f2be1cc52eb
#
_cell.length_a   1.000
_cell.length_b   1.000
_cell.length_c   1.000
_cell.angle_alpha   90.00
_cell.angle_beta   90.00
_cell.angle_gamma   90.00
#
_symmetry.space_group_name_H-M   'P 1'
#
loop_
_entity.id
_entity.type
_entity.pdbx_description
1 polymer ?
#
loop_
_entity_poly.entity_id
_entity_poly.type
_entity_poly.pdbx_seq_one_letter_code
_entity_poly.pdbx_strand_id
1 'polypeptide(L)'
;LLQTMCLRSMQQAIYSPDNLGHFGLAYPAYTHFTSPIRRYPDLLTHRVIKALLEGQRYMPELEDQPIVIGRSQREHEHAVWEKLGLILSGSERRADEASRDVEAWLKCWFVKERVGEDFSGTVTGVASFGIFVTLDTLHVEGLVHVSELGGEYFQFNDALHELRGERTGMRYRLTDKVQVQVSRVDLEARRIEFRLVKGTSFDALRKAAARGPDEGRRVKKAAAPKPAALKGQTAKQRRAEAKQASKPANTPKAAKSAGASAQKKPARARH
;
A
#
# COMPACT_ATOMS: atom_id res chain seq x y z
N LEU A 1 4.24 1.21 -6.07
CA LEU A 1 3.14 2.10 -6.42
C LEU A 1 1.77 1.47 -6.12
N LEU A 2 1.37 0.37 -6.77
CA LEU A 2 0.06 -0.26 -6.57
C LEU A 2 -0.18 -0.61 -5.09
N GLN A 3 0.76 -1.21 -4.41
CA GLN A 3 0.68 -1.52 -2.98
C GLN A 3 0.40 -0.29 -2.12
N THR A 4 1.11 0.80 -2.36
CA THR A 4 0.94 2.07 -1.64
C THR A 4 -0.44 2.67 -1.89
N MET A 5 -0.92 2.61 -3.13
CA MET A 5 -2.25 3.11 -3.48
C MET A 5 -3.37 2.26 -2.85
N CYS A 6 -3.24 0.92 -2.87
CA CYS A 6 -4.18 0.03 -2.19
C CYS A 6 -4.25 0.33 -0.68
N LEU A 7 -3.09 0.50 -0.01
CA LEU A 7 -3.07 0.83 1.41
C LEU A 7 -3.74 2.18 1.71
N ARG A 8 -3.53 3.19 0.86
CA ARG A 8 -4.16 4.52 1.03
C ARG A 8 -5.67 4.51 0.77
N SER A 9 -6.18 3.57 -0.02
CA SER A 9 -7.61 3.44 -0.30
C SER A 9 -8.37 2.69 0.79
N MET A 10 -7.69 2.03 1.73
CA MET A 10 -8.32 1.32 2.83
C MET A 10 -8.89 2.30 3.86
N GLN A 11 -10.14 2.06 4.25
CA GLN A 11 -10.75 2.82 5.34
C GLN A 11 -10.15 2.40 6.68
N GLN A 12 -10.08 3.36 7.61
CA GLN A 12 -9.66 3.05 8.97
C GLN A 12 -10.72 2.21 9.68
N ALA A 13 -10.26 1.27 10.50
CA ALA A 13 -11.16 0.48 11.35
C ALA A 13 -11.84 1.39 12.38
N ILE A 14 -13.11 1.07 12.68
CA ILE A 14 -13.90 1.71 13.72
C ILE A 14 -14.52 0.65 14.62
N TYR A 15 -14.74 1.00 15.89
CA TYR A 15 -15.53 0.18 16.80
C TYR A 15 -17.01 0.50 16.61
N SER A 16 -17.81 -0.53 16.36
CA SER A 16 -19.24 -0.42 16.16
C SER A 16 -19.97 -1.60 16.80
N PRO A 17 -21.18 -1.42 17.35
CA PRO A 17 -22.03 -2.53 17.74
C PRO A 17 -22.61 -3.30 16.54
N ASP A 18 -22.61 -2.70 15.37
CA ASP A 18 -23.11 -3.32 14.14
C ASP A 18 -22.04 -4.24 13.53
N ASN A 19 -22.42 -5.50 13.35
CA ASN A 19 -21.55 -6.48 12.76
C ASN A 19 -21.58 -6.42 11.23
N LEU A 20 -20.56 -5.82 10.62
CA LEU A 20 -20.36 -5.78 9.17
C LEU A 20 -19.39 -6.86 8.66
N GLY A 21 -18.89 -7.72 9.56
CA GLY A 21 -17.81 -8.65 9.27
C GLY A 21 -16.45 -7.95 9.12
N HIS A 22 -15.45 -8.72 8.77
CA HIS A 22 -14.10 -8.22 8.51
C HIS A 22 -13.65 -8.60 7.10
N PHE A 23 -13.75 -7.66 6.15
CA PHE A 23 -13.45 -7.90 4.75
C PHE A 23 -12.02 -8.44 4.53
N GLY A 24 -11.01 -7.80 5.13
CA GLY A 24 -9.61 -8.16 4.91
C GLY A 24 -9.20 -9.53 5.45
N LEU A 25 -9.93 -10.05 6.46
CA LEU A 25 -9.72 -11.40 7.01
C LEU A 25 -10.76 -12.40 6.51
N ALA A 26 -11.76 -11.96 5.76
CA ALA A 26 -12.91 -12.76 5.26
C ALA A 26 -13.67 -13.48 6.40
N TYR A 27 -13.80 -12.83 7.58
CA TYR A 27 -14.58 -13.35 8.69
C TYR A 27 -15.98 -12.72 8.73
N PRO A 28 -17.03 -13.52 9.03
CA PRO A 28 -18.39 -13.01 9.17
C PRO A 28 -18.57 -12.14 10.42
N ALA A 29 -17.72 -12.29 11.42
CA ALA A 29 -17.71 -11.51 12.65
C ALA A 29 -16.27 -11.40 13.17
N TYR A 30 -15.94 -10.26 13.73
CA TYR A 30 -14.61 -10.02 14.30
C TYR A 30 -14.69 -9.06 15.50
N THR A 31 -13.92 -9.33 16.52
CA THR A 31 -13.74 -8.42 17.66
C THR A 31 -12.31 -8.48 18.19
N HIS A 32 -11.86 -7.40 18.77
CA HIS A 32 -10.63 -7.37 19.53
C HIS A 32 -10.78 -8.12 20.86
N PHE A 33 -9.81 -8.96 21.24
CA PHE A 33 -9.89 -9.79 22.44
C PHE A 33 -8.55 -9.96 23.16
N THR A 34 -7.43 -10.00 22.43
CA THR A 34 -6.17 -10.54 22.94
C THR A 34 -5.29 -9.55 23.71
N SER A 35 -5.67 -8.27 23.81
CA SER A 35 -4.82 -7.22 24.40
C SER A 35 -5.58 -6.33 25.41
N PRO A 36 -6.25 -6.89 26.44
CA PRO A 36 -7.10 -6.12 27.36
C PRO A 36 -6.34 -5.14 28.26
N ILE A 37 -5.01 -5.27 28.39
CA ILE A 37 -4.17 -4.35 29.17
C ILE A 37 -4.05 -2.98 28.51
N ARG A 38 -3.98 -2.93 27.19
CA ARG A 38 -3.70 -1.70 26.42
C ARG A 38 -4.84 -1.26 25.50
N ARG A 39 -5.83 -2.12 25.26
CA ARG A 39 -7.00 -1.80 24.44
C ARG A 39 -8.28 -2.01 25.25
N TYR A 40 -8.97 -0.92 25.52
CA TYR A 40 -10.22 -0.98 26.28
C TYR A 40 -11.33 -1.81 25.60
N PRO A 41 -11.50 -1.85 24.27
CA PRO A 41 -12.44 -2.74 23.61
C PRO A 41 -12.23 -4.22 23.91
N ASP A 42 -10.98 -4.67 24.04
CA ASP A 42 -10.65 -6.04 24.46
C ASP A 42 -11.14 -6.29 25.88
N LEU A 43 -10.88 -5.37 26.79
CA LEU A 43 -11.36 -5.46 28.18
C LEU A 43 -12.89 -5.50 28.25
N LEU A 44 -13.58 -4.71 27.43
CA LEU A 44 -15.05 -4.75 27.33
C LEU A 44 -15.53 -6.13 26.88
N THR A 45 -14.90 -6.69 25.84
CA THR A 45 -15.21 -8.04 25.37
C THR A 45 -15.07 -9.08 26.49
N HIS A 46 -14.00 -9.01 27.30
CA HIS A 46 -13.82 -9.88 28.46
C HIS A 46 -14.93 -9.68 29.50
N ARG A 47 -15.32 -8.44 29.79
CA ARG A 47 -16.40 -8.12 30.74
C ARG A 47 -17.75 -8.65 30.27
N VAL A 48 -18.05 -8.49 28.98
CA VAL A 48 -19.28 -9.03 28.38
C VAL A 48 -19.31 -10.56 28.49
N ILE A 49 -18.20 -11.24 28.12
CA ILE A 49 -18.11 -12.70 28.21
C ILE A 49 -18.29 -13.16 29.65
N LYS A 50 -17.63 -12.51 30.61
CA LYS A 50 -17.75 -12.86 32.04
C LYS A 50 -19.19 -12.74 32.52
N ALA A 51 -19.85 -11.63 32.23
CA ALA A 51 -21.26 -11.43 32.60
C ALA A 51 -22.18 -12.50 31.96
N LEU A 52 -21.95 -12.86 30.71
CA LEU A 52 -22.73 -13.92 30.04
C LEU A 52 -22.54 -15.29 30.69
N LEU A 53 -21.31 -15.63 31.12
CA LEU A 53 -21.03 -16.88 31.86
C LEU A 53 -21.71 -16.92 33.24
N GLU A 54 -21.89 -15.76 33.85
CA GLU A 54 -22.60 -15.59 35.14
C GLU A 54 -24.14 -15.48 34.95
N GLY A 55 -24.64 -15.59 33.69
CA GLY A 55 -26.07 -15.45 33.36
C GLY A 55 -26.56 -14.00 33.44
N GLN A 56 -25.65 -13.05 33.49
CA GLN A 56 -25.95 -11.63 33.60
C GLN A 56 -25.76 -10.92 32.23
N ARG A 57 -26.22 -9.68 32.19
CA ARG A 57 -26.03 -8.81 31.01
C ARG A 57 -25.14 -7.62 31.41
N TYR A 58 -24.05 -7.44 30.69
CA TYR A 58 -23.13 -6.31 30.90
C TYR A 58 -23.60 -5.09 30.12
N MET A 59 -23.69 -3.96 30.79
CA MET A 59 -23.89 -2.65 30.15
C MET A 59 -22.80 -1.70 30.64
N PRO A 60 -22.11 -0.99 29.73
CA PRO A 60 -21.12 0.00 30.11
C PRO A 60 -21.81 1.25 30.68
N GLU A 61 -21.21 1.81 31.72
CA GLU A 61 -21.61 3.11 32.27
C GLU A 61 -20.85 4.22 31.51
N LEU A 62 -21.61 5.20 31.03
CA LEU A 62 -21.07 6.41 30.39
C LEU A 62 -21.49 7.61 31.24
N GLU A 63 -20.57 8.57 31.42
CA GLU A 63 -20.84 9.81 32.14
C GLU A 63 -22.00 10.58 31.49
N ASP A 64 -22.01 10.64 30.15
CA ASP A 64 -23.07 11.24 29.34
C ASP A 64 -23.85 10.11 28.63
N GLN A 65 -24.88 9.61 29.25
CA GLN A 65 -25.73 8.63 28.59
C GLN A 65 -26.55 9.29 27.45
N PRO A 66 -26.67 8.62 26.27
CA PRO A 66 -27.50 9.15 25.20
C PRO A 66 -28.97 9.22 25.64
N ILE A 67 -29.58 10.41 25.56
CA ILE A 67 -31.01 10.57 25.83
C ILE A 67 -31.77 10.06 24.62
N VAL A 68 -32.46 8.93 24.78
CA VAL A 68 -33.25 8.29 23.73
C VAL A 68 -34.71 8.32 24.15
N ILE A 69 -35.45 9.36 23.69
CA ILE A 69 -36.84 9.57 24.08
C ILE A 69 -37.74 8.67 23.22
N GLY A 70 -38.61 7.92 23.87
CA GLY A 70 -39.71 7.17 23.22
C GLY A 70 -39.26 5.91 22.45
N ARG A 71 -38.04 5.40 22.68
CA ARG A 71 -37.51 4.21 22.04
C ARG A 71 -37.54 2.98 22.97
N SER A 72 -37.42 1.80 22.39
CA SER A 72 -37.33 0.54 23.15
C SER A 72 -36.02 0.45 23.94
N GLN A 73 -36.04 -0.41 24.99
CA GLN A 73 -34.85 -0.71 25.78
C GLN A 73 -33.64 -1.13 24.90
N ARG A 74 -33.88 -1.89 23.84
CA ARG A 74 -32.83 -2.36 22.91
C ARG A 74 -32.20 -1.22 22.13
N GLU A 75 -33.00 -0.26 21.68
CA GLU A 75 -32.49 0.93 20.95
C GLU A 75 -31.68 1.82 21.86
N HIS A 76 -32.06 1.94 23.15
CA HIS A 76 -31.27 2.66 24.13
C HIS A 76 -29.93 1.97 24.36
N GLU A 77 -29.90 0.68 24.58
CA GLU A 77 -28.67 -0.09 24.75
C GLU A 77 -27.78 0.01 23.52
N HIS A 78 -28.33 -0.12 22.32
CA HIS A 78 -27.58 0.04 21.07
C HIS A 78 -26.93 1.42 20.97
N ALA A 79 -27.67 2.49 21.29
CA ALA A 79 -27.14 3.87 21.27
C ALA A 79 -25.99 4.06 22.28
N VAL A 80 -26.04 3.38 23.43
CA VAL A 80 -24.93 3.41 24.41
C VAL A 80 -23.67 2.76 23.82
N TRP A 81 -23.82 1.59 23.19
CA TRP A 81 -22.69 0.92 22.55
C TRP A 81 -22.14 1.68 21.35
N GLU A 82 -23.00 2.30 20.54
CA GLU A 82 -22.59 3.16 19.42
C GLU A 82 -21.77 4.36 19.89
N LYS A 83 -22.26 5.09 20.92
CA LYS A 83 -21.54 6.22 21.51
C LYS A 83 -20.19 5.78 22.07
N LEU A 84 -20.15 4.64 22.77
CA LEU A 84 -18.90 4.07 23.28
C LEU A 84 -17.93 3.73 22.13
N GLY A 85 -18.41 3.13 21.04
CA GLY A 85 -17.61 2.83 19.84
C GLY A 85 -16.96 4.07 19.26
N LEU A 86 -17.69 5.19 19.17
CA LEU A 86 -17.17 6.49 18.72
C LEU A 86 -16.06 7.03 19.63
N ILE A 87 -16.30 6.98 20.97
CA ILE A 87 -15.31 7.43 21.96
C ILE A 87 -14.03 6.59 21.86
N LEU A 88 -14.15 5.26 21.77
CA LEU A 88 -13.02 4.35 21.70
C LEU A 88 -12.22 4.52 20.40
N SER A 89 -12.92 4.63 19.28
CA SER A 89 -12.28 4.89 17.98
C SER A 89 -11.53 6.23 17.96
N GLY A 90 -12.11 7.27 18.58
CA GLY A 90 -11.47 8.56 18.75
C GLY A 90 -10.23 8.52 19.67
N SER A 91 -10.32 7.77 20.75
CA SER A 91 -9.22 7.62 21.72
C SER A 91 -8.03 6.85 21.12
N GLU A 92 -8.29 5.81 20.36
CA GLU A 92 -7.26 5.04 19.65
C GLU A 92 -6.53 5.91 18.62
N ARG A 93 -7.28 6.67 17.82
CA ARG A 93 -6.68 7.62 16.85
C ARG A 93 -5.79 8.65 17.53
N ARG A 94 -6.23 9.23 18.65
CA ARG A 94 -5.40 10.18 19.42
C ARG A 94 -4.12 9.52 19.95
N ALA A 95 -4.19 8.29 20.43
CA ALA A 95 -3.00 7.56 20.90
C ALA A 95 -2.00 7.30 19.77
N ASP A 96 -2.50 6.90 18.60
CA ASP A 96 -1.67 6.71 17.40
C ASP A 96 -1.05 8.02 16.91
N GLU A 97 -1.81 9.12 16.94
CA GLU A 97 -1.32 10.45 16.56
C GLU A 97 -0.23 10.92 17.52
N ALA A 98 -0.46 10.80 18.83
CA ALA A 98 0.54 11.14 19.85
C ALA A 98 1.85 10.33 19.68
N SER A 99 1.75 9.03 19.37
CA SER A 99 2.92 8.19 19.10
C SER A 99 3.68 8.64 17.84
N ARG A 100 2.95 8.95 16.76
CA ARG A 100 3.55 9.48 15.52
C ARG A 100 4.19 10.85 15.73
N ASP A 101 3.60 11.69 16.55
CA ASP A 101 4.13 13.00 16.89
C ASP A 101 5.47 12.91 17.62
N VAL A 102 5.57 12.01 18.60
CA VAL A 102 6.83 11.77 19.31
C VAL A 102 7.89 11.20 18.37
N GLU A 103 7.51 10.24 17.52
CA GLU A 103 8.41 9.67 16.53
C GLU A 103 8.93 10.74 15.54
N ALA A 104 8.05 11.62 15.05
CA ALA A 104 8.42 12.72 14.16
C ALA A 104 9.39 13.70 14.85
N TRP A 105 9.14 14.02 16.14
CA TRP A 105 10.02 14.87 16.92
C TRP A 105 11.41 14.23 17.10
N LEU A 106 11.46 12.94 17.44
CA LEU A 106 12.71 12.19 17.59
C LEU A 106 13.51 12.14 16.27
N LYS A 107 12.81 11.93 15.14
CA LYS A 107 13.43 11.97 13.80
C LYS A 107 14.03 13.34 13.50
N CYS A 108 13.29 14.42 13.78
CA CYS A 108 13.79 15.78 13.62
C CYS A 108 15.02 16.04 14.53
N TRP A 109 14.94 15.63 15.78
CA TRP A 109 16.04 15.78 16.73
C TRP A 109 17.32 15.06 16.26
N PHE A 110 17.17 13.83 15.76
CA PHE A 110 18.28 13.03 15.23
C PHE A 110 18.89 13.63 13.95
N VAL A 111 18.07 14.19 13.06
CA VAL A 111 18.55 14.74 11.78
C VAL A 111 19.10 16.16 11.93
N LYS A 112 18.77 16.87 13.02
CA LYS A 112 19.22 18.24 13.26
C LYS A 112 20.74 18.40 13.19
N GLU A 113 21.50 17.44 13.65
CA GLU A 113 22.97 17.47 13.62
C GLU A 113 23.56 17.16 12.24
N ARG A 114 22.73 16.75 11.29
CA ARG A 114 23.11 16.34 9.93
C ARG A 114 22.66 17.32 8.85
N VAL A 115 22.36 18.56 9.24
CA VAL A 115 22.06 19.64 8.29
C VAL A 115 23.26 19.90 7.40
N GLY A 116 23.02 19.93 6.07
CA GLY A 116 24.07 20.08 5.06
C GLY A 116 24.61 18.76 4.51
N GLU A 117 24.27 17.61 5.08
CA GLU A 117 24.65 16.30 4.54
C GLU A 117 23.74 15.88 3.38
N ASP A 118 24.33 15.15 2.42
CA ASP A 118 23.64 14.63 1.24
C ASP A 118 23.22 13.18 1.45
N PHE A 119 22.00 12.86 1.07
CA PHE A 119 21.43 11.51 1.18
C PHE A 119 20.73 11.07 -0.10
N SER A 120 20.75 9.76 -0.35
CA SER A 120 19.85 9.15 -1.31
C SER A 120 18.47 8.94 -0.68
N GLY A 121 17.41 9.19 -1.45
CA GLY A 121 16.06 9.01 -0.98
C GLY A 121 15.11 8.59 -2.07
N THR A 122 13.94 8.13 -1.64
CA THR A 122 12.83 7.70 -2.51
C THR A 122 11.66 8.64 -2.31
N VAL A 123 11.03 9.07 -3.40
CA VAL A 123 9.80 9.87 -3.35
C VAL A 123 8.65 9.01 -2.83
N THR A 124 8.10 9.35 -1.67
CA THR A 124 7.00 8.64 -0.99
C THR A 124 5.67 9.37 -1.10
N GLY A 125 5.70 10.67 -1.40
CA GLY A 125 4.52 11.49 -1.59
C GLY A 125 4.74 12.58 -2.64
N VAL A 126 3.67 12.95 -3.34
CA VAL A 126 3.67 14.05 -4.29
C VAL A 126 2.45 14.92 -4.00
N ALA A 127 2.67 16.21 -3.83
CA ALA A 127 1.63 17.21 -3.59
C ALA A 127 1.86 18.43 -4.48
N SER A 128 0.87 19.31 -4.60
CA SER A 128 0.98 20.53 -5.43
C SER A 128 2.10 21.48 -4.97
N PHE A 129 2.45 21.47 -3.67
CA PHE A 129 3.46 22.32 -3.07
C PHE A 129 4.86 21.68 -2.98
N GLY A 130 5.02 20.41 -3.39
CA GLY A 130 6.31 19.73 -3.38
C GLY A 130 6.25 18.21 -3.34
N ILE A 131 7.40 17.60 -3.08
CA ILE A 131 7.52 16.14 -2.97
C ILE A 131 7.99 15.75 -1.58
N PHE A 132 7.44 14.67 -1.04
CA PHE A 132 7.91 14.03 0.18
C PHE A 132 8.95 12.96 -0.19
N VAL A 133 10.08 12.99 0.47
CA VAL A 133 11.20 12.09 0.23
C VAL A 133 11.56 11.37 1.52
N THR A 134 11.60 10.06 1.49
CA THR A 134 12.12 9.24 2.58
C THR A 134 13.56 8.88 2.30
N LEU A 135 14.45 9.18 3.23
CA LEU A 135 15.89 8.83 3.13
C LEU A 135 16.07 7.32 3.21
N ASP A 136 16.81 6.74 2.26
CA ASP A 136 16.98 5.28 2.16
C ASP A 136 17.73 4.67 3.34
N THR A 137 18.67 5.43 3.94
CA THR A 137 19.51 4.96 5.05
C THR A 137 18.92 5.22 6.42
N LEU A 138 18.24 6.36 6.60
CA LEU A 138 17.74 6.80 7.90
C LEU A 138 16.24 6.55 8.08
N HIS A 139 15.52 6.24 7.01
CA HIS A 139 14.06 6.08 6.97
C HIS A 139 13.31 7.28 7.55
N VAL A 140 13.88 8.47 7.36
CA VAL A 140 13.29 9.75 7.77
C VAL A 140 12.66 10.42 6.56
N GLU A 141 11.45 10.91 6.70
CA GLU A 141 10.71 11.63 5.66
C GLU A 141 10.89 13.14 5.83
N GLY A 142 11.05 13.85 4.71
CA GLY A 142 11.09 15.30 4.66
C GLY A 142 10.51 15.84 3.36
N LEU A 143 10.27 17.14 3.34
CA LEU A 143 9.68 17.86 2.22
C LEU A 143 10.75 18.52 1.37
N VAL A 144 10.70 18.31 0.05
CA VAL A 144 11.34 19.17 -0.94
C VAL A 144 10.25 20.09 -1.50
N HIS A 145 10.31 21.37 -1.17
CA HIS A 145 9.35 22.36 -1.65
C HIS A 145 9.44 22.53 -3.17
N VAL A 146 8.33 22.87 -3.82
CA VAL A 146 8.27 23.00 -5.29
C VAL A 146 9.28 24.02 -5.85
N SER A 147 9.62 25.08 -5.10
CA SER A 147 10.65 26.05 -5.47
C SER A 147 12.06 25.47 -5.56
N GLU A 148 12.33 24.38 -4.85
CA GLU A 148 13.63 23.70 -4.85
C GLU A 148 13.74 22.64 -5.97
N LEU A 149 12.61 22.26 -6.61
CA LEU A 149 12.59 21.31 -7.71
C LEU A 149 13.18 21.87 -8.99
N GLY A 150 13.07 23.21 -9.21
CA GLY A 150 13.61 23.90 -10.37
C GLY A 150 13.10 25.32 -10.51
N GLY A 151 13.69 26.10 -11.43
CA GLY A 151 13.28 27.47 -11.75
C GLY A 151 12.15 27.52 -12.79
N GLU A 152 11.15 26.62 -12.67
CA GLU A 152 10.01 26.56 -13.57
C GLU A 152 8.74 26.26 -12.80
N TYR A 153 7.60 26.45 -13.43
CA TYR A 153 6.30 26.07 -12.88
C TYR A 153 6.09 24.57 -13.00
N PHE A 154 5.60 23.94 -11.91
CA PHE A 154 5.28 22.51 -11.88
C PHE A 154 3.77 22.30 -11.78
N GLN A 155 3.23 21.58 -12.72
CA GLN A 155 1.83 21.19 -12.75
C GLN A 155 1.65 19.87 -12.00
N PHE A 156 0.76 19.88 -11.01
CA PHE A 156 0.41 18.69 -10.23
C PHE A 156 -0.70 17.90 -10.94
N ASN A 157 -0.48 16.60 -11.11
CA ASN A 157 -1.49 15.68 -11.61
C ASN A 157 -1.87 14.71 -10.48
N ASP A 158 -3.06 14.88 -9.92
CA ASP A 158 -3.55 14.06 -8.82
C ASP A 158 -3.77 12.60 -9.24
N ALA A 159 -4.31 12.35 -10.42
CA ALA A 159 -4.60 10.99 -10.91
C ALA A 159 -3.33 10.15 -11.08
N LEU A 160 -2.21 10.77 -11.45
CA LEU A 160 -0.92 10.10 -11.67
C LEU A 160 0.03 10.27 -10.46
N HIS A 161 -0.34 11.06 -9.46
CA HIS A 161 0.52 11.44 -8.34
C HIS A 161 1.90 11.91 -8.83
N GLU A 162 1.92 12.85 -9.79
CA GLU A 162 3.14 13.38 -10.37
C GLU A 162 3.15 14.91 -10.39
N LEU A 163 4.36 15.49 -10.22
CA LEU A 163 4.64 16.88 -10.56
C LEU A 163 5.39 16.91 -11.89
N ARG A 164 4.90 17.71 -12.84
CA ARG A 164 5.50 17.87 -14.16
C ARG A 164 5.87 19.32 -14.42
N GLY A 165 7.16 19.56 -14.73
CA GLY A 165 7.66 20.86 -15.17
C GLY A 165 7.09 21.24 -16.53
N GLU A 166 6.59 22.45 -16.66
CA GLU A 166 5.98 22.92 -17.92
C GLU A 166 7.01 23.12 -19.03
N ARG A 167 8.18 23.65 -18.70
CA ARG A 167 9.22 23.99 -19.67
C ARG A 167 10.10 22.81 -20.04
N THR A 168 10.58 22.08 -19.03
CA THR A 168 11.54 20.98 -19.24
C THR A 168 10.88 19.62 -19.42
N GLY A 169 9.59 19.48 -19.03
CA GLY A 169 8.89 18.22 -18.95
C GLY A 169 9.42 17.28 -17.86
N MET A 170 10.28 17.78 -16.96
CA MET A 170 10.80 17.03 -15.81
C MET A 170 9.65 16.50 -14.97
N ARG A 171 9.75 15.24 -14.54
CA ARG A 171 8.68 14.60 -13.78
C ARG A 171 9.24 14.05 -12.46
N TYR A 172 8.44 14.23 -11.40
CA TYR A 172 8.67 13.63 -10.09
C TYR A 172 7.46 12.78 -9.73
N ARG A 173 7.68 11.49 -9.54
CA ARG A 173 6.64 10.49 -9.28
C ARG A 173 6.91 9.73 -8.00
N LEU A 174 5.89 9.06 -7.50
CA LEU A 174 6.06 8.08 -6.43
C LEU A 174 7.11 7.02 -6.84
N THR A 175 7.96 6.64 -5.89
CA THR A 175 9.04 5.67 -6.05
C THR A 175 10.28 6.15 -6.83
N ASP A 176 10.29 7.38 -7.34
CA ASP A 176 11.48 7.94 -7.97
C ASP A 176 12.63 8.08 -6.96
N LYS A 177 13.83 7.74 -7.38
CA LYS A 177 15.05 7.96 -6.60
C LYS A 177 15.58 9.37 -6.80
N VAL A 178 15.98 10.01 -5.71
CA VAL A 178 16.50 11.38 -5.67
C VAL A 178 17.71 11.48 -4.77
N GLN A 179 18.57 12.45 -5.06
CA GLN A 179 19.59 12.89 -4.11
C GLN A 179 19.11 14.20 -3.48
N VAL A 180 19.10 14.22 -2.16
CA VAL A 180 18.65 15.36 -1.38
C VAL A 180 19.67 15.72 -0.31
N GLN A 181 19.75 17.00 -0.01
CA GLN A 181 20.51 17.54 1.10
C GLN A 181 19.56 18.01 2.18
N VAL A 182 19.87 17.77 3.44
CA VAL A 182 19.12 18.32 4.56
C VAL A 182 19.36 19.82 4.63
N SER A 183 18.32 20.62 4.34
CA SER A 183 18.45 22.09 4.33
C SER A 183 18.06 22.72 5.65
N ARG A 184 16.97 22.26 6.27
CA ARG A 184 16.45 22.81 7.51
C ARG A 184 15.70 21.75 8.31
N VAL A 185 15.80 21.86 9.64
CA VAL A 185 15.03 21.03 10.57
C VAL A 185 14.32 21.95 11.56
N ASP A 186 13.00 21.84 11.61
CA ASP A 186 12.14 22.55 12.54
C ASP A 186 11.60 21.57 13.59
N LEU A 187 12.08 21.69 14.82
CA LEU A 187 11.70 20.81 15.93
C LEU A 187 10.30 21.11 16.45
N GLU A 188 9.86 22.37 16.41
CA GLU A 188 8.55 22.77 16.90
C GLU A 188 7.45 22.32 15.94
N ALA A 189 7.65 22.58 14.65
CA ALA A 189 6.75 22.11 13.60
C ALA A 189 6.91 20.65 13.27
N ARG A 190 7.93 19.97 13.80
CA ARG A 190 8.29 18.56 13.51
C ARG A 190 8.45 18.30 12.00
N ARG A 191 9.15 19.22 11.32
CA ARG A 191 9.33 19.21 9.86
C ARG A 191 10.81 19.20 9.50
N ILE A 192 11.11 18.43 8.45
CA ILE A 192 12.43 18.37 7.83
C ILE A 192 12.27 18.85 6.40
N GLU A 193 13.07 19.83 6.02
CA GLU A 193 13.12 20.37 4.67
C GLU A 193 14.38 19.87 3.97
N PHE A 194 14.20 19.40 2.77
CA PHE A 194 15.27 18.94 1.91
C PHE A 194 15.40 19.85 0.68
N ARG A 195 16.62 19.91 0.16
CA ARG A 195 16.95 20.52 -1.12
C ARG A 195 17.40 19.45 -2.09
N LEU A 196 17.00 19.52 -3.37
CA LEU A 196 17.52 18.63 -4.39
C LEU A 196 18.98 18.93 -4.72
N VAL A 197 19.82 17.90 -4.70
CA VAL A 197 21.20 17.97 -5.22
C VAL A 197 21.13 17.81 -6.74
N LYS A 198 21.43 18.90 -7.46
CA LYS A 198 21.37 18.95 -8.94
C LYS A 198 22.60 18.28 -9.57
N GLY A 199 22.43 17.70 -10.75
CA GLY A 199 23.56 17.14 -11.52
C GLY A 199 23.88 15.69 -11.24
N THR A 200 23.01 14.96 -10.53
CA THR A 200 23.18 13.54 -10.24
C THR A 200 22.80 12.64 -11.41
N SER A 201 23.25 11.37 -11.38
CA SER A 201 22.87 10.36 -12.38
C SER A 201 21.36 10.18 -12.50
N PHE A 202 20.62 10.42 -11.42
CA PHE A 202 19.15 10.36 -11.39
C PHE A 202 18.50 11.48 -12.21
N ASP A 203 19.06 12.67 -12.24
CA ASP A 203 18.58 13.78 -13.08
C ASP A 203 18.75 13.45 -14.58
N ALA A 204 19.84 12.79 -14.96
CA ALA A 204 20.05 12.33 -16.31
C ALA A 204 19.02 11.28 -16.74
N LEU A 205 18.70 10.31 -15.87
CA LEU A 205 17.67 9.30 -16.09
C LEU A 205 16.28 9.93 -16.21
N ARG A 206 15.96 10.93 -15.37
CA ARG A 206 14.68 11.66 -15.46
C ARG A 206 14.55 12.46 -16.73
N LYS A 207 15.61 13.16 -17.15
CA LYS A 207 15.65 13.89 -18.44
C LYS A 207 15.48 12.94 -19.62
N ALA A 208 16.08 11.74 -19.56
CA ALA A 208 15.87 10.70 -20.57
C ALA A 208 14.43 10.18 -20.61
N ALA A 209 13.81 9.98 -19.44
CA ALA A 209 12.42 9.54 -19.34
C ALA A 209 11.39 10.62 -19.73
N ALA A 210 11.74 11.90 -19.57
CA ALA A 210 10.91 13.04 -20.01
C ALA A 210 10.87 13.19 -21.54
N ARG A 211 11.95 12.79 -22.22
CA ARG A 211 11.99 12.64 -23.68
C ARG A 211 11.28 11.33 -24.02
N GLY A 212 9.99 11.37 -24.29
CA GLY A 212 9.19 10.17 -24.61
C GLY A 212 9.80 9.35 -25.75
N PRO A 213 9.36 8.10 -25.95
CA PRO A 213 9.94 7.19 -26.95
C PRO A 213 9.85 7.64 -28.40
N ASP A 214 9.22 8.77 -28.69
CA ASP A 214 8.91 9.22 -30.07
C ASP A 214 9.91 10.23 -30.65
N GLU A 215 10.76 10.91 -29.85
CA GLU A 215 11.77 11.83 -30.41
C GLU A 215 13.06 11.15 -30.88
N GLY A 216 13.29 9.88 -30.51
CA GLY A 216 14.45 9.08 -30.95
C GLY A 216 14.31 8.44 -32.32
N ARG A 217 13.15 8.50 -32.95
CA ARG A 217 12.87 7.77 -34.23
C ARG A 217 13.07 8.56 -35.51
N ARG A 218 13.76 9.72 -35.44
CA ARG A 218 14.37 10.34 -36.59
C ARG A 218 15.80 9.87 -36.81
N VAL A 219 16.07 8.57 -36.66
CA VAL A 219 17.24 7.96 -37.29
C VAL A 219 16.94 7.75 -38.76
N LYS A 220 17.73 8.43 -39.58
CA LYS A 220 17.76 8.33 -41.03
C LYS A 220 17.48 6.90 -41.47
N LYS A 221 16.47 6.74 -42.32
CA LYS A 221 16.21 5.54 -43.07
C LYS A 221 17.45 5.23 -43.93
N ALA A 222 18.43 4.56 -43.35
CA ALA A 222 19.54 3.98 -44.07
C ALA A 222 18.94 2.88 -44.96
N ALA A 223 19.20 2.98 -46.24
CA ALA A 223 18.72 2.06 -47.26
C ALA A 223 19.04 0.62 -46.84
N ALA A 224 18.01 -0.22 -46.80
CA ALA A 224 18.15 -1.64 -46.57
C ALA A 224 19.07 -2.25 -47.65
N PRO A 225 20.08 -3.06 -47.27
CA PRO A 225 20.85 -3.80 -48.24
C PRO A 225 19.94 -4.82 -48.93
N LYS A 226 19.94 -4.81 -50.27
CA LYS A 226 19.23 -5.80 -51.11
C LYS A 226 19.67 -7.21 -50.69
N PRO A 227 18.75 -8.19 -50.51
CA PRO A 227 19.14 -9.54 -50.20
C PRO A 227 19.90 -10.17 -51.37
N ALA A 228 21.09 -10.68 -51.11
CA ALA A 228 21.89 -11.45 -52.02
C ALA A 228 21.13 -12.71 -52.44
N ALA A 229 21.00 -12.91 -53.74
CA ALA A 229 20.35 -14.08 -54.33
C ALA A 229 21.14 -15.36 -54.00
N LEU A 230 20.62 -16.21 -53.14
CA LEU A 230 21.07 -17.60 -52.92
C LEU A 230 20.48 -18.43 -54.05
N LYS A 231 21.35 -18.77 -55.03
CA LYS A 231 21.06 -19.73 -56.09
C LYS A 231 20.98 -21.15 -55.50
N GLY A 232 19.90 -21.86 -55.83
CA GLY A 232 19.88 -23.29 -56.04
C GLY A 232 19.54 -24.16 -54.83
N GLN A 233 18.27 -24.32 -54.52
CA GLN A 233 17.72 -25.55 -54.03
C GLN A 233 16.39 -25.86 -54.74
N THR A 234 16.31 -27.00 -55.41
CA THR A 234 15.17 -27.42 -56.22
C THR A 234 13.99 -27.82 -55.35
N ALA A 235 12.77 -27.57 -55.89
CA ALA A 235 11.50 -27.86 -55.19
C ALA A 235 11.35 -29.33 -54.71
N LYS A 236 12.18 -30.22 -55.17
CA LYS A 236 12.17 -31.64 -54.81
C LYS A 236 12.78 -31.94 -53.43
N GLN A 237 13.76 -31.13 -52.97
CA GLN A 237 14.37 -31.28 -51.66
C GLN A 237 13.49 -30.77 -50.50
N ARG A 238 12.70 -29.68 -50.73
CA ARG A 238 11.73 -29.17 -49.74
C ARG A 238 10.56 -30.12 -49.46
N ARG A 239 10.25 -31.03 -50.41
CA ARG A 239 9.16 -32.00 -50.24
C ARG A 239 9.58 -33.25 -49.47
N ALA A 240 10.88 -33.54 -49.38
CA ALA A 240 11.40 -34.65 -48.62
C ALA A 240 11.51 -34.35 -47.11
N GLU A 241 11.88 -33.12 -46.73
CA GLU A 241 11.98 -32.71 -45.33
C GLU A 241 10.61 -32.53 -44.68
N ALA A 242 9.59 -32.10 -45.41
CA ALA A 242 8.22 -31.94 -44.89
C ALA A 242 7.51 -33.29 -44.58
N LYS A 243 8.00 -34.40 -45.15
CA LYS A 243 7.43 -35.74 -44.91
C LYS A 243 8.02 -36.49 -43.73
N GLN A 244 9.14 -36.02 -43.16
CA GLN A 244 9.74 -36.60 -41.96
C GLN A 244 9.26 -35.95 -40.64
N ALA A 245 8.60 -34.80 -40.71
CA ALA A 245 8.12 -34.08 -39.51
C ALA A 245 6.70 -34.47 -39.05
N SER A 246 6.02 -35.41 -39.73
CA SER A 246 4.65 -35.83 -39.40
C SER A 246 4.53 -37.29 -39.05
N LYS A 247 5.21 -37.74 -37.99
CA LYS A 247 4.89 -39.01 -37.31
C LYS A 247 4.50 -38.69 -35.85
N PRO A 248 3.31 -39.10 -35.39
CA PRO A 248 2.90 -38.87 -34.01
C PRO A 248 3.61 -39.84 -33.05
N ALA A 249 4.10 -39.29 -31.96
CA ALA A 249 4.71 -40.05 -30.87
C ALA A 249 3.63 -40.78 -30.07
N ASN A 250 3.89 -42.05 -29.84
CA ASN A 250 3.07 -43.03 -29.14
C ASN A 250 3.11 -42.76 -27.62
N THR A 251 1.95 -42.50 -26.98
CA THR A 251 1.80 -42.40 -25.54
C THR A 251 1.48 -43.78 -24.92
N PRO A 252 2.15 -44.22 -23.84
CA PRO A 252 1.81 -45.47 -23.18
C PRO A 252 0.62 -45.31 -22.25
N LYS A 253 -0.32 -46.25 -22.34
CA LYS A 253 -1.48 -46.47 -21.46
C LYS A 253 -1.03 -46.74 -20.01
N ALA A 254 -1.58 -46.00 -19.07
CA ALA A 254 -1.52 -46.31 -17.65
C ALA A 254 -2.59 -47.34 -17.28
N ALA A 255 -2.14 -48.34 -16.51
CA ALA A 255 -2.94 -49.45 -16.05
C ALA A 255 -3.91 -49.06 -14.94
N LYS A 256 -5.12 -49.60 -15.01
CA LYS A 256 -6.10 -49.66 -13.93
C LYS A 256 -5.65 -50.64 -12.86
N SER A 257 -5.68 -50.26 -11.59
CA SER A 257 -5.83 -51.18 -10.49
C SER A 257 -7.03 -50.78 -9.64
N ALA A 258 -7.95 -51.73 -9.57
CA ALA A 258 -9.12 -51.72 -8.69
C ALA A 258 -8.69 -52.13 -7.28
N GLY A 259 -9.33 -51.56 -6.26
CA GLY A 259 -9.20 -52.01 -4.89
C GLY A 259 -10.39 -51.49 -4.09
N ALA A 260 -11.34 -52.38 -3.87
CA ALA A 260 -12.53 -52.24 -3.03
C ALA A 260 -12.15 -52.37 -1.55
N SER A 261 -12.84 -51.67 -0.66
CA SER A 261 -13.50 -52.20 0.56
C SER A 261 -13.76 -51.04 1.54
N ALA A 262 -14.94 -50.95 1.88
CA ALA A 262 -15.70 -51.38 3.06
C ALA A 262 -16.03 -50.28 4.05
N GLN A 263 -17.32 -50.05 4.10
CA GLN A 263 -18.06 -49.29 5.12
C GLN A 263 -17.76 -49.82 6.54
N LYS A 264 -17.65 -48.89 7.52
CA LYS A 264 -18.13 -49.13 8.88
C LYS A 264 -18.60 -47.82 9.52
N LYS A 265 -19.90 -47.73 9.75
CA LYS A 265 -20.51 -46.84 10.74
C LYS A 265 -20.16 -47.33 12.16
N PRO A 266 -20.09 -46.47 13.15
CA PRO A 266 -20.49 -46.82 14.48
C PRO A 266 -21.70 -46.02 14.97
N ALA A 267 -22.38 -46.71 15.88
CA ALA A 267 -23.65 -46.46 16.44
C ALA A 267 -23.77 -45.31 17.43
N ARG A 268 -25.02 -44.86 17.59
CA ARG A 268 -25.54 -44.05 18.71
C ARG A 268 -25.21 -44.67 20.07
N ALA A 269 -24.83 -43.83 21.01
CA ALA A 269 -25.09 -44.04 22.44
C ALA A 269 -25.74 -42.77 23.01
N ARG A 270 -26.88 -42.99 23.61
CA ARG A 270 -27.60 -42.07 24.52
C ARG A 270 -26.93 -42.14 25.88
N HIS A 271 -26.69 -41.03 26.49
CA HIS A 271 -27.12 -40.71 27.87
C HIS A 271 -27.00 -39.20 28.04
#